data_d381d5ca01f8c02c77179aef20dc4e1a
#
_entry.id   d381d5ca01f8c02c77179aef20dc4e1a
#
_cell.length_a   1.000
_cell.length_b   1.000
_cell.length_c   1.000
_cell.angle_alpha   90.00
_cell.angle_beta   90.00
_cell.angle_gamma   90.00
#
_symmetry.space_group_name_H-M   'P 1'
#
loop_
_entity.id
_entity.type
_entity.pdbx_description
1 polymer ?
#
loop_
_entity_poly.entity_id
_entity_poly.type
_entity_poly.pdbx_seq_one_letter_code
_entity_poly.pdbx_strand_id
1 'polypeptide(L)'
;MVIWIKKKFIELKDNSKLFINDVKQQLTPSKKTIHKVKVFCYKVMAFIFILVLAYTYGTFNPNSIVTKKIIKKEDERMVEMAKSFGLHEPEFKFDGPKTFVVAMNKCIDYLNWTLPTDQRIPRDILVAMAIIESDYGRSRFATEGNALFGVRTWSLDEVPHMKPAAIPNAKFGVKKYETKCQSVSDVIAIINRHPAYKEFRAERDQSKYEPNITKMVFGL
;
A
#
# COMPACT_ATOMS: atom_id res chain seq x y z
N MET A 1 0.99 -97.59 10.54
CA MET A 1 1.27 -96.50 9.55
C MET A 1 0.54 -95.16 9.88
N VAL A 2 -0.73 -95.20 10.16
CA VAL A 2 -1.54 -93.93 10.40
C VAL A 2 -1.10 -93.14 11.61
N ILE A 3 -0.70 -93.78 12.71
CA ILE A 3 -0.27 -93.15 13.95
C ILE A 3 1.05 -92.40 13.76
N TRP A 4 1.98 -92.89 12.96
CA TRP A 4 3.27 -92.24 12.68
C TRP A 4 3.11 -90.99 11.84
N ILE A 5 2.21 -91.02 10.85
CA ILE A 5 1.90 -89.87 10.00
C ILE A 5 1.26 -88.73 10.83
N LYS A 6 0.32 -89.06 11.72
CA LYS A 6 -0.28 -88.06 12.63
C LYS A 6 0.78 -87.39 13.56
N LYS A 7 1.70 -88.20 14.09
CA LYS A 7 2.75 -87.66 14.97
C LYS A 7 3.69 -86.69 14.24
N LYS A 8 4.07 -87.00 13.02
CA LYS A 8 4.94 -86.18 12.17
C LYS A 8 4.23 -84.93 11.69
N PHE A 9 2.92 -84.98 11.46
CA PHE A 9 2.12 -83.78 11.11
C PHE A 9 1.94 -82.83 12.28
N ILE A 10 1.84 -83.30 13.50
CA ILE A 10 1.78 -82.48 14.71
C ILE A 10 3.15 -81.81 14.95
N GLU A 11 4.24 -82.52 14.78
CA GLU A 11 5.59 -82.01 14.93
C GLU A 11 5.94 -80.93 13.91
N LEU A 12 5.51 -81.06 12.66
CA LEU A 12 5.63 -80.05 11.61
C LEU A 12 4.77 -78.80 11.88
N LYS A 13 3.62 -78.96 12.46
CA LYS A 13 2.70 -77.85 12.81
C LYS A 13 3.22 -77.07 14.03
N ASP A 14 3.85 -77.73 14.99
CA ASP A 14 4.44 -77.08 16.12
C ASP A 14 5.77 -76.34 15.75
N ASN A 15 6.60 -76.96 14.88
CA ASN A 15 7.80 -76.33 14.36
C ASN A 15 7.46 -75.08 13.51
N SER A 16 6.38 -75.13 12.71
CA SER A 16 5.95 -73.98 11.96
C SER A 16 5.43 -72.82 12.83
N LYS A 17 4.77 -73.16 13.96
CA LYS A 17 4.31 -72.16 14.91
C LYS A 17 5.49 -71.49 15.66
N LEU A 18 6.50 -72.30 16.05
CA LEU A 18 7.73 -71.79 16.66
C LEU A 18 8.48 -70.85 15.70
N PHE A 19 8.64 -71.23 14.45
CA PHE A 19 9.26 -70.41 13.42
C PHE A 19 8.50 -69.08 13.20
N ILE A 20 7.16 -69.12 13.13
CA ILE A 20 6.33 -67.90 12.95
C ILE A 20 6.46 -66.99 14.21
N ASN A 21 6.52 -67.54 15.40
CA ASN A 21 6.69 -66.78 16.62
C ASN A 21 8.08 -66.14 16.70
N ASP A 22 9.13 -66.86 16.30
CA ASP A 22 10.50 -66.33 16.25
C ASP A 22 10.63 -65.17 15.25
N VAL A 23 10.06 -65.34 14.07
CA VAL A 23 10.00 -64.27 13.04
C VAL A 23 9.19 -63.08 13.54
N LYS A 24 8.06 -63.29 14.21
CA LYS A 24 7.29 -62.23 14.87
C LYS A 24 8.07 -61.50 15.92
N GLN A 25 8.85 -62.25 16.75
CA GLN A 25 9.66 -61.66 17.83
C GLN A 25 10.84 -60.87 17.29
N GLN A 26 11.46 -61.29 16.18
CA GLN A 26 12.51 -60.55 15.49
C GLN A 26 12.00 -59.31 14.75
N LEU A 27 10.76 -59.33 14.24
CA LEU A 27 10.13 -58.23 13.51
C LEU A 27 9.43 -57.19 14.42
N THR A 28 9.21 -57.52 15.73
CA THR A 28 8.60 -56.55 16.64
C THR A 28 9.68 -55.57 17.14
N PRO A 29 9.61 -54.30 16.78
CA PRO A 29 10.60 -53.33 17.21
C PRO A 29 10.54 -53.16 18.72
N SER A 30 11.69 -53.11 19.35
CA SER A 30 11.83 -52.89 20.82
C SER A 30 10.99 -51.67 21.22
N LYS A 31 10.38 -51.72 22.41
CA LYS A 31 9.65 -50.57 23.01
C LYS A 31 10.47 -49.28 22.99
N LYS A 32 11.81 -49.39 23.19
CA LYS A 32 12.76 -48.26 23.06
C LYS A 32 12.84 -47.71 21.66
N THR A 33 12.79 -48.57 20.62
CA THR A 33 12.81 -48.17 19.20
C THR A 33 11.50 -47.48 18.81
N ILE A 34 10.35 -48.01 19.23
CA ILE A 34 9.05 -47.42 19.04
C ILE A 34 8.97 -46.02 19.65
N HIS A 35 9.50 -45.88 20.90
CA HIS A 35 9.54 -44.58 21.57
C HIS A 35 10.43 -43.58 20.82
N LYS A 36 11.62 -43.98 20.36
CA LYS A 36 12.49 -43.10 19.53
C LYS A 36 11.83 -42.67 18.25
N VAL A 37 11.14 -43.57 17.54
CA VAL A 37 10.41 -43.25 16.30
C VAL A 37 9.26 -42.29 16.59
N LYS A 38 8.49 -42.50 17.65
CA LYS A 38 7.42 -41.57 18.06
C LYS A 38 7.95 -40.16 18.32
N VAL A 39 9.02 -40.06 19.12
CA VAL A 39 9.67 -38.77 19.44
C VAL A 39 10.21 -38.09 18.19
N PHE A 40 10.79 -38.87 17.26
CA PHE A 40 11.22 -38.33 15.96
C PHE A 40 10.04 -37.79 15.13
N CYS A 41 8.95 -38.57 15.02
CA CYS A 41 7.75 -38.11 14.32
C CYS A 41 7.16 -36.84 14.93
N TYR A 42 7.12 -36.73 16.26
CA TYR A 42 6.67 -35.49 16.92
C TYR A 42 7.57 -34.28 16.61
N LYS A 43 8.89 -34.48 16.56
CA LYS A 43 9.84 -33.41 16.18
C LYS A 43 9.63 -32.97 14.72
N VAL A 44 9.44 -33.90 13.82
CA VAL A 44 9.16 -33.62 12.40
C VAL A 44 7.83 -32.90 12.25
N MET A 45 6.77 -33.35 12.93
CA MET A 45 5.46 -32.67 12.93
C MET A 45 5.56 -31.24 13.48
N ALA A 46 6.27 -31.05 14.60
CA ALA A 46 6.48 -29.72 15.16
C ALA A 46 7.25 -28.81 14.18
N PHE A 47 8.26 -29.32 13.52
CA PHE A 47 9.02 -28.58 12.51
C PHE A 47 8.15 -28.17 11.31
N ILE A 48 7.35 -29.10 10.77
CA ILE A 48 6.39 -28.81 9.68
C ILE A 48 5.38 -27.75 10.13
N PHE A 49 4.87 -27.86 11.35
CA PHE A 49 3.93 -26.87 11.90
C PHE A 49 4.55 -25.47 11.97
N ILE A 50 5.80 -25.35 12.42
CA ILE A 50 6.54 -24.08 12.44
C ILE A 50 6.72 -23.52 11.01
N LEU A 51 7.05 -24.38 10.02
CA LEU A 51 7.16 -23.95 8.62
C LEU A 51 5.82 -23.44 8.07
N VAL A 52 4.72 -24.11 8.40
CA VAL A 52 3.38 -23.66 7.99
C VAL A 52 3.03 -22.31 8.62
N LEU A 53 3.32 -22.13 9.91
CA LEU A 53 3.12 -20.85 10.59
C LEU A 53 3.97 -19.73 9.96
N ALA A 54 5.24 -20.01 9.68
CA ALA A 54 6.13 -19.04 9.03
C ALA A 54 5.64 -18.68 7.61
N TYR A 55 5.17 -19.68 6.86
CA TYR A 55 4.60 -19.47 5.53
C TYR A 55 3.33 -18.63 5.58
N THR A 56 2.37 -18.98 6.46
CA THR A 56 1.12 -18.21 6.60
C THR A 56 1.39 -16.79 7.06
N TYR A 57 2.26 -16.60 8.05
CA TYR A 57 2.66 -15.26 8.50
C TYR A 57 3.28 -14.43 7.36
N GLY A 58 4.22 -15.00 6.60
CA GLY A 58 4.85 -14.34 5.45
C GLY A 58 3.88 -14.02 4.32
N THR A 59 2.85 -14.85 4.12
CA THR A 59 1.84 -14.67 3.05
C THR A 59 0.82 -13.59 3.43
N PHE A 60 0.35 -13.58 4.70
CA PHE A 60 -0.65 -12.61 5.16
C PHE A 60 -0.06 -11.28 5.63
N ASN A 61 1.24 -11.23 5.93
CA ASN A 61 1.96 -9.99 6.26
C ASN A 61 3.07 -9.75 5.23
N PRO A 62 2.74 -9.26 4.03
CA PRO A 62 3.74 -9.03 3.00
C PRO A 62 4.77 -8.01 3.49
N ASN A 63 6.04 -8.28 3.19
CA ASN A 63 7.14 -7.41 3.56
C ASN A 63 6.92 -5.99 2.97
N SER A 64 6.91 -4.99 3.86
CA SER A 64 6.66 -3.59 3.49
C SER A 64 7.61 -3.08 2.38
N ILE A 65 8.83 -3.60 2.30
CA ILE A 65 9.80 -3.25 1.25
C ILE A 65 9.35 -3.79 -0.11
N VAL A 66 8.87 -5.04 -0.16
CA VAL A 66 8.36 -5.66 -1.40
C VAL A 66 7.12 -4.96 -1.87
N THR A 67 6.18 -4.67 -0.95
CA THR A 67 4.94 -3.94 -1.26
C THR A 67 5.24 -2.56 -1.83
N LYS A 68 6.17 -1.79 -1.23
CA LYS A 68 6.58 -0.48 -1.75
C LYS A 68 7.19 -0.56 -3.13
N LYS A 69 8.03 -1.58 -3.42
CA LYS A 69 8.59 -1.79 -4.76
C LYS A 69 7.52 -2.11 -5.80
N ILE A 70 6.55 -2.94 -5.46
CA ILE A 70 5.44 -3.29 -6.37
C ILE A 70 4.60 -2.04 -6.66
N ILE A 71 4.18 -1.30 -5.63
CA ILE A 71 3.40 -0.06 -5.78
C ILE A 71 4.16 0.93 -6.67
N LYS A 72 5.45 1.18 -6.40
CA LYS A 72 6.26 2.09 -7.20
C LYS A 72 6.32 1.67 -8.68
N LYS A 73 6.49 0.39 -8.96
CA LYS A 73 6.53 -0.13 -10.33
C LYS A 73 5.18 0.03 -11.05
N GLU A 74 4.06 -0.20 -10.35
CA GLU A 74 2.73 0.02 -10.92
C GLU A 74 2.45 1.50 -11.16
N ASP A 75 2.86 2.39 -10.25
CA ASP A 75 2.74 3.85 -10.43
C ASP A 75 3.55 4.32 -11.66
N GLU A 76 4.79 3.82 -11.84
CA GLU A 76 5.62 4.13 -13.03
C GLU A 76 4.92 3.66 -14.33
N ARG A 77 4.35 2.46 -14.34
CA ARG A 77 3.59 1.93 -15.48
C ARG A 77 2.34 2.77 -15.79
N MET A 78 1.63 3.21 -14.76
CA MET A 78 0.45 4.07 -14.92
C MET A 78 0.81 5.42 -15.53
N VAL A 79 1.94 6.02 -15.10
CA VAL A 79 2.44 7.28 -15.68
C VAL A 79 2.84 7.10 -17.15
N GLU A 80 3.53 6.01 -17.50
CA GLU A 80 3.88 5.71 -18.89
C GLU A 80 2.64 5.48 -19.74
N MET A 81 1.67 4.75 -19.22
CA MET A 81 0.40 4.48 -19.91
C MET A 81 -0.39 5.78 -20.13
N ALA A 82 -0.48 6.66 -19.13
CA ALA A 82 -1.11 7.96 -19.26
C ALA A 82 -0.47 8.79 -20.39
N LYS A 83 0.87 8.82 -20.46
CA LYS A 83 1.60 9.49 -21.54
C LYS A 83 1.34 8.87 -22.90
N SER A 84 1.30 7.54 -23.02
CA SER A 84 1.04 6.85 -24.28
C SER A 84 -0.38 7.09 -24.81
N PHE A 85 -1.35 7.30 -23.93
CA PHE A 85 -2.73 7.68 -24.29
C PHE A 85 -2.91 9.16 -24.56
N GLY A 86 -1.83 9.96 -24.51
CA GLY A 86 -1.90 11.41 -24.76
C GLY A 86 -2.76 12.12 -23.71
N LEU A 87 -2.73 11.69 -22.46
CA LEU A 87 -3.49 12.32 -21.39
C LEU A 87 -3.01 13.77 -21.22
N HIS A 88 -3.89 14.73 -21.52
CA HIS A 88 -3.61 16.14 -21.38
C HIS A 88 -4.30 16.73 -20.16
N GLU A 89 -3.70 17.79 -19.60
CA GLU A 89 -4.30 18.55 -18.53
C GLU A 89 -5.71 19.05 -18.95
N PRO A 90 -6.75 18.79 -18.12
CA PRO A 90 -8.10 19.21 -18.47
C PRO A 90 -8.24 20.72 -18.40
N GLU A 91 -9.04 21.28 -19.30
CA GLU A 91 -9.38 22.69 -19.26
C GLU A 91 -10.20 23.00 -17.99
N PHE A 92 -9.72 23.99 -17.21
CA PHE A 92 -10.34 24.38 -15.94
C PHE A 92 -11.39 25.49 -16.17
N LYS A 93 -12.54 25.12 -16.75
CA LYS A 93 -13.68 26.02 -17.01
C LYS A 93 -14.76 25.88 -15.95
N PHE A 94 -15.24 26.98 -15.43
CA PHE A 94 -16.36 27.03 -14.48
C PHE A 94 -17.07 28.39 -14.58
N ASP A 95 -18.33 28.41 -14.22
CA ASP A 95 -19.22 29.59 -14.19
C ASP A 95 -19.88 29.82 -12.84
N GLY A 96 -19.72 28.86 -11.90
CA GLY A 96 -20.28 28.96 -10.57
C GLY A 96 -19.68 27.92 -9.60
N PRO A 97 -20.12 27.91 -8.33
CA PRO A 97 -19.56 27.02 -7.30
C PRO A 97 -19.63 25.53 -7.65
N LYS A 98 -20.73 25.09 -8.23
CA LYS A 98 -20.90 23.67 -8.61
C LYS A 98 -19.94 23.26 -9.71
N THR A 99 -19.85 24.07 -10.76
CA THR A 99 -18.96 23.81 -11.90
C THR A 99 -17.48 23.97 -11.54
N PHE A 100 -17.16 24.86 -10.57
CA PHE A 100 -15.83 24.94 -9.98
C PHE A 100 -15.42 23.60 -9.32
N VAL A 101 -16.29 23.01 -8.51
CA VAL A 101 -16.02 21.69 -7.90
C VAL A 101 -15.83 20.60 -8.96
N VAL A 102 -16.63 20.62 -10.03
CA VAL A 102 -16.46 19.69 -11.16
C VAL A 102 -15.12 19.89 -11.85
N ALA A 103 -14.69 21.12 -12.10
CA ALA A 103 -13.39 21.42 -12.71
C ALA A 103 -12.22 20.99 -11.79
N MET A 104 -12.33 21.25 -10.48
CA MET A 104 -11.36 20.76 -9.48
C MET A 104 -11.24 19.23 -9.50
N ASN A 105 -12.37 18.53 -9.52
CA ASN A 105 -12.37 17.06 -9.56
C ASN A 105 -11.69 16.52 -10.80
N LYS A 106 -11.96 17.07 -11.98
CA LYS A 106 -11.30 16.69 -13.25
C LYS A 106 -9.77 16.89 -13.17
N CYS A 107 -9.36 18.03 -12.60
CA CYS A 107 -7.94 18.32 -12.40
C CYS A 107 -7.29 17.31 -11.43
N ILE A 108 -7.93 17.04 -10.30
CA ILE A 108 -7.42 16.07 -9.30
C ILE A 108 -7.34 14.67 -9.92
N ASP A 109 -8.34 14.26 -10.71
CA ASP A 109 -8.31 12.97 -11.41
C ASP A 109 -7.12 12.89 -12.37
N TYR A 110 -6.89 13.92 -13.18
CA TYR A 110 -5.71 14.01 -14.03
C TYR A 110 -4.40 13.92 -13.25
N LEU A 111 -4.27 14.68 -12.16
CA LEU A 111 -3.06 14.66 -11.34
C LEU A 111 -2.86 13.30 -10.65
N ASN A 112 -3.93 12.64 -10.21
CA ASN A 112 -3.86 11.30 -9.61
C ASN A 112 -3.38 10.22 -10.60
N TRP A 113 -3.57 10.40 -11.91
CA TRP A 113 -2.98 9.52 -12.92
C TRP A 113 -1.47 9.73 -13.07
N THR A 114 -0.99 10.93 -12.80
CA THR A 114 0.42 11.31 -12.99
C THR A 114 1.24 11.24 -11.69
N LEU A 115 0.57 11.10 -10.53
CA LEU A 115 1.20 11.06 -9.21
C LEU A 115 1.24 9.64 -8.63
N PRO A 116 2.36 9.24 -8.02
CA PRO A 116 2.43 8.03 -7.20
C PRO A 116 1.34 8.01 -6.12
N THR A 117 0.84 6.81 -5.82
CA THR A 117 -0.28 6.62 -4.88
C THR A 117 0.00 7.19 -3.49
N ASP A 118 1.25 7.08 -3.04
CA ASP A 118 1.71 7.60 -1.74
C ASP A 118 1.85 9.12 -1.69
N GLN A 119 1.77 9.81 -2.83
CA GLN A 119 1.81 11.27 -2.94
C GLN A 119 0.43 11.91 -3.15
N ARG A 120 -0.59 11.11 -3.35
CA ARG A 120 -1.96 11.60 -3.55
C ARG A 120 -2.54 12.18 -2.27
N ILE A 121 -3.24 13.29 -2.41
CA ILE A 121 -3.97 13.94 -1.31
C ILE A 121 -5.45 13.60 -1.46
N PRO A 122 -6.18 13.32 -0.37
CA PRO A 122 -7.62 13.11 -0.44
C PRO A 122 -8.33 14.24 -1.16
N ARG A 123 -9.18 13.89 -2.12
CA ARG A 123 -9.91 14.84 -2.99
C ARG A 123 -10.63 15.91 -2.20
N ASP A 124 -11.38 15.51 -1.17
CA ASP A 124 -12.21 16.40 -0.38
C ASP A 124 -11.39 17.48 0.32
N ILE A 125 -10.17 17.15 0.76
CA ILE A 125 -9.24 18.11 1.36
C ILE A 125 -8.82 19.15 0.33
N LEU A 126 -8.37 18.73 -0.87
CA LEU A 126 -7.94 19.66 -1.91
C LEU A 126 -9.07 20.56 -2.39
N VAL A 127 -10.27 19.99 -2.55
CA VAL A 127 -11.47 20.77 -2.96
C VAL A 127 -11.85 21.78 -1.88
N ALA A 128 -11.90 21.37 -0.60
CA ALA A 128 -12.23 22.26 0.50
C ALA A 128 -11.20 23.39 0.65
N MET A 129 -9.90 23.09 0.57
CA MET A 129 -8.85 24.09 0.60
C MET A 129 -9.00 25.11 -0.55
N ALA A 130 -9.21 24.61 -1.78
CA ALA A 130 -9.38 25.47 -2.95
C ALA A 130 -10.62 26.40 -2.83
N ILE A 131 -11.72 25.89 -2.27
CA ILE A 131 -12.91 26.69 -2.00
C ILE A 131 -12.62 27.81 -1.02
N ILE A 132 -12.01 27.48 0.11
CA ILE A 132 -11.74 28.44 1.21
C ILE A 132 -10.72 29.49 0.76
N GLU A 133 -9.62 29.08 0.14
CA GLU A 133 -8.51 29.95 -0.23
C GLU A 133 -8.83 30.85 -1.44
N SER A 134 -9.63 30.37 -2.38
CA SER A 134 -9.90 31.10 -3.64
C SER A 134 -11.31 31.64 -3.77
N ASP A 135 -12.20 31.42 -2.81
CA ASP A 135 -13.62 31.72 -2.93
C ASP A 135 -14.21 31.15 -4.24
N TYR A 136 -14.15 29.83 -4.39
CA TYR A 136 -14.55 29.13 -5.62
C TYR A 136 -13.86 29.67 -6.89
N GLY A 137 -12.59 30.01 -6.77
CA GLY A 137 -11.80 30.54 -7.89
C GLY A 137 -12.11 31.98 -8.28
N ARG A 138 -12.87 32.74 -7.47
CA ARG A 138 -13.26 34.12 -7.73
C ARG A 138 -12.28 35.15 -7.19
N SER A 139 -11.38 34.77 -6.27
CA SER A 139 -10.36 35.68 -5.74
C SER A 139 -9.49 36.24 -6.86
N ARG A 140 -8.94 37.46 -6.66
CA ARG A 140 -8.06 38.11 -7.63
C ARG A 140 -6.87 37.23 -8.03
N PHE A 141 -6.26 36.54 -7.05
CA PHE A 141 -5.14 35.64 -7.34
C PHE A 141 -5.55 34.44 -8.20
N ALA A 142 -6.77 33.92 -8.01
CA ALA A 142 -7.28 32.82 -8.80
C ALA A 142 -7.71 33.26 -10.21
N THR A 143 -8.22 34.47 -10.38
CA THR A 143 -8.69 34.99 -11.68
C THR A 143 -7.54 35.52 -12.55
N GLU A 144 -6.63 36.31 -11.99
CA GLU A 144 -5.53 36.94 -12.72
C GLU A 144 -4.24 36.11 -12.74
N GLY A 145 -4.06 35.23 -11.75
CA GLY A 145 -2.82 34.46 -11.57
C GLY A 145 -3.00 32.94 -11.56
N ASN A 146 -4.20 32.42 -11.78
CA ASN A 146 -4.49 30.99 -11.67
C ASN A 146 -4.10 30.35 -10.33
N ALA A 147 -3.93 31.15 -9.28
CA ALA A 147 -3.44 30.74 -7.97
C ALA A 147 -4.61 30.40 -7.03
N LEU A 148 -4.98 29.14 -6.92
CA LEU A 148 -6.10 28.69 -6.07
C LEU A 148 -5.75 28.62 -4.58
N PHE A 149 -4.47 28.54 -4.20
CA PHE A 149 -4.03 28.30 -2.82
C PHE A 149 -3.13 29.41 -2.25
N GLY A 150 -2.99 30.53 -2.91
CA GLY A 150 -2.24 31.66 -2.39
C GLY A 150 -0.77 31.38 -2.05
N VAL A 151 -0.13 30.43 -2.73
CA VAL A 151 1.25 30.02 -2.44
C VAL A 151 2.20 31.21 -2.61
N ARG A 152 2.98 31.51 -1.56
CA ARG A 152 3.93 32.63 -1.55
C ARG A 152 5.26 32.25 -2.17
N THR A 153 5.92 33.24 -2.78
CA THR A 153 7.33 33.15 -3.19
C THR A 153 8.09 34.38 -2.73
N TRP A 154 9.36 34.16 -2.37
CA TRP A 154 10.32 35.22 -2.05
C TRP A 154 11.35 35.44 -3.16
N SER A 155 11.38 34.51 -4.15
CA SER A 155 12.22 34.62 -5.36
C SER A 155 11.49 35.43 -6.42
N LEU A 156 11.44 36.75 -6.19
CA LEU A 156 10.62 37.66 -7.02
C LEU A 156 11.16 37.83 -8.44
N ASP A 157 12.46 37.62 -8.66
CA ASP A 157 13.10 37.75 -9.98
C ASP A 157 12.98 36.48 -10.81
N GLU A 158 12.79 35.31 -10.17
CA GLU A 158 12.82 34.02 -10.85
C GLU A 158 11.42 33.41 -11.06
N VAL A 159 10.46 33.74 -10.16
CA VAL A 159 9.16 33.10 -10.13
C VAL A 159 8.06 34.08 -10.54
N PRO A 160 7.27 33.81 -11.56
CA PRO A 160 6.08 34.63 -11.89
C PRO A 160 5.18 34.77 -10.67
N HIS A 161 4.83 36.01 -10.33
CA HIS A 161 4.08 36.31 -9.12
C HIS A 161 3.19 37.54 -9.26
N MET A 162 2.27 37.66 -8.31
CA MET A 162 1.41 38.85 -8.13
C MET A 162 1.69 39.47 -6.78
N LYS A 163 1.79 40.79 -6.69
CA LYS A 163 1.89 41.52 -5.43
C LYS A 163 0.55 41.53 -4.70
N PRO A 164 0.53 41.35 -3.36
CA PRO A 164 -0.69 41.52 -2.57
C PRO A 164 -1.06 43.01 -2.54
N ALA A 165 -2.31 43.33 -2.93
CA ALA A 165 -2.76 44.73 -3.00
C ALA A 165 -2.76 45.43 -1.63
N ALA A 166 -3.06 44.69 -0.57
CA ALA A 166 -3.08 45.21 0.81
C ALA A 166 -1.70 45.53 1.38
N ILE A 167 -0.61 45.05 0.76
CA ILE A 167 0.77 45.23 1.25
C ILE A 167 1.66 45.63 0.04
N PRO A 168 1.65 46.88 -0.40
CA PRO A 168 2.37 47.31 -1.59
C PRO A 168 3.87 47.02 -1.56
N ASN A 169 4.49 47.13 -0.36
CA ASN A 169 5.92 46.91 -0.14
C ASN A 169 6.24 45.49 0.34
N ALA A 170 5.38 44.52 0.09
CA ALA A 170 5.63 43.13 0.47
C ALA A 170 6.92 42.58 -0.18
N LYS A 171 7.78 41.97 0.67
CA LYS A 171 9.01 41.30 0.25
C LYS A 171 8.72 39.88 -0.35
N PHE A 172 7.47 39.57 -0.57
CA PHE A 172 7.00 38.33 -1.17
C PHE A 172 5.93 38.59 -2.22
N GLY A 173 5.71 37.65 -3.09
CA GLY A 173 4.59 37.60 -4.02
C GLY A 173 3.78 36.33 -3.85
N VAL A 174 2.56 36.31 -4.41
CA VAL A 174 1.79 35.09 -4.60
C VAL A 174 2.15 34.52 -5.96
N LYS A 175 2.55 33.26 -6.03
CA LYS A 175 2.93 32.59 -7.28
C LYS A 175 1.81 32.71 -8.32
N LYS A 176 2.21 32.89 -9.57
CA LYS A 176 1.33 32.89 -10.73
C LYS A 176 1.58 31.62 -11.56
N TYR A 177 0.53 31.03 -12.08
CA TYR A 177 0.58 29.77 -12.85
C TYR A 177 -0.02 29.98 -14.24
N GLU A 178 0.38 29.15 -15.17
CA GLU A 178 -0.22 29.11 -16.52
C GLU A 178 -1.65 28.60 -16.47
N THR A 179 -1.89 27.59 -15.61
CA THR A 179 -3.22 26.98 -15.42
C THR A 179 -3.56 26.85 -13.94
N LYS A 180 -4.85 26.74 -13.63
CA LYS A 180 -5.31 26.46 -12.26
C LYS A 180 -4.89 25.08 -11.78
N CYS A 181 -4.78 24.12 -12.69
CA CYS A 181 -4.34 22.75 -12.36
C CYS A 181 -2.87 22.71 -11.96
N GLN A 182 -2.02 23.56 -12.52
CA GLN A 182 -0.65 23.73 -12.06
C GLN A 182 -0.58 24.22 -10.61
N SER A 183 -1.49 25.12 -10.19
CA SER A 183 -1.53 25.55 -8.77
C SER A 183 -1.96 24.40 -7.84
N VAL A 184 -2.84 23.50 -8.28
CA VAL A 184 -3.19 22.27 -7.54
C VAL A 184 -1.98 21.34 -7.44
N SER A 185 -1.25 21.15 -8.54
CA SER A 185 -0.03 20.34 -8.56
C SER A 185 1.05 20.88 -7.60
N ASP A 186 1.25 22.21 -7.58
CA ASP A 186 2.26 22.83 -6.70
C ASP A 186 1.89 22.67 -5.21
N VAL A 187 0.62 22.85 -4.82
CA VAL A 187 0.21 22.63 -3.42
C VAL A 187 0.35 21.17 -3.02
N ILE A 188 0.02 20.22 -3.89
CA ILE A 188 0.26 18.79 -3.63
C ILE A 188 1.76 18.54 -3.39
N ALA A 189 2.61 19.13 -4.23
CA ALA A 189 4.06 19.01 -4.09
C ALA A 189 4.59 19.65 -2.79
N ILE A 190 4.01 20.78 -2.36
CA ILE A 190 4.34 21.43 -1.08
C ILE A 190 3.95 20.53 0.10
N ILE A 191 2.72 20.01 0.13
CA ILE A 191 2.25 19.12 1.20
C ILE A 191 3.13 17.87 1.29
N ASN A 192 3.59 17.35 0.16
CA ASN A 192 4.45 16.16 0.13
C ASN A 192 5.90 16.43 0.56
N ARG A 193 6.41 17.66 0.48
CA ARG A 193 7.83 17.97 0.73
C ARG A 193 8.07 18.84 1.95
N HIS A 194 7.18 19.78 2.24
CA HIS A 194 7.44 20.78 3.29
C HIS A 194 7.36 20.16 4.68
N PRO A 195 8.31 20.46 5.59
CA PRO A 195 8.37 19.87 6.94
C PRO A 195 7.12 20.11 7.79
N ALA A 196 6.42 21.23 7.61
CA ALA A 196 5.20 21.55 8.35
C ALA A 196 4.10 20.48 8.18
N TYR A 197 4.06 19.77 7.05
CA TYR A 197 3.04 18.73 6.77
C TYR A 197 3.51 17.31 7.10
N LYS A 198 4.50 17.16 7.99
CA LYS A 198 5.03 15.84 8.38
C LYS A 198 3.95 14.99 9.04
N GLU A 199 3.14 15.57 9.91
CA GLU A 199 2.06 14.86 10.62
C GLU A 199 0.96 14.43 9.66
N PHE A 200 0.54 15.31 8.75
CA PHE A 200 -0.38 14.96 7.68
C PHE A 200 0.09 13.75 6.88
N ARG A 201 1.35 13.74 6.45
CA ARG A 201 1.91 12.60 5.70
C ARG A 201 1.94 11.31 6.50
N ALA A 202 2.29 11.40 7.79
CA ALA A 202 2.29 10.23 8.67
C ALA A 202 0.89 9.62 8.82
N GLU A 203 -0.13 10.46 9.01
CA GLU A 203 -1.52 10.01 9.11
C GLU A 203 -2.01 9.43 7.78
N ARG A 204 -1.74 10.08 6.64
CA ARG A 204 -2.06 9.55 5.31
C ARG A 204 -1.45 8.16 5.08
N ASP A 205 -0.17 7.97 5.43
CA ASP A 205 0.56 6.73 5.23
C ASP A 205 0.04 5.59 6.12
N GLN A 206 -0.50 5.91 7.29
CA GLN A 206 -1.15 4.95 8.21
C GLN A 206 -2.57 4.57 7.75
N SER A 207 -3.29 5.50 7.14
CA SER A 207 -4.71 5.39 6.80
C SER A 207 -4.98 4.71 5.45
N LYS A 208 -4.16 3.76 5.03
CA LYS A 208 -4.25 3.12 3.70
C LYS A 208 -5.61 2.49 3.36
N TYR A 209 -6.41 2.15 4.36
CA TYR A 209 -7.69 1.44 4.17
C TYR A 209 -8.93 2.28 4.55
N GLU A 210 -8.79 3.19 5.51
CA GLU A 210 -9.84 4.16 5.88
C GLU A 210 -9.18 5.49 6.25
N PRO A 211 -9.06 6.44 5.33
CA PRO A 211 -8.44 7.72 5.61
C PRO A 211 -9.25 8.48 6.66
N ASN A 212 -8.66 8.70 7.83
CA ASN A 212 -9.24 9.56 8.84
C ASN A 212 -9.03 11.03 8.44
N ILE A 213 -9.93 11.54 7.60
CA ILE A 213 -9.86 12.90 7.05
C ILE A 213 -9.76 13.94 8.16
N THR A 214 -10.45 13.72 9.29
CA THR A 214 -10.42 14.65 10.43
C THR A 214 -9.01 14.79 11.00
N LYS A 215 -8.31 13.68 11.26
CA LYS A 215 -6.92 13.73 11.74
C LYS A 215 -5.95 14.32 10.73
N MET A 216 -6.15 14.05 9.43
CA MET A 216 -5.35 14.64 8.37
C MET A 216 -5.48 16.16 8.33
N VAL A 217 -6.70 16.70 8.50
CA VAL A 217 -6.95 18.14 8.50
C VAL A 217 -6.26 18.84 9.67
N PHE A 218 -6.16 18.21 10.84
CA PHE A 218 -5.42 18.78 11.97
C PHE A 218 -3.89 18.79 11.76
N GLY A 219 -3.36 18.05 10.78
CA GLY A 219 -1.95 18.03 10.38
C GLY A 219 -1.61 18.96 9.22
N LEU A 220 -2.58 19.72 8.70
CA LEU A 220 -2.42 20.75 7.67
C LEU A 220 -2.25 22.14 8.30
#